data_4f7dee8b84d898db668141eb7f45a04f
#
_entry.id   4f7dee8b84d898db668141eb7f45a04f
#
_cell.length_a   1.000
_cell.length_b   1.000
_cell.length_c   1.000
_cell.angle_alpha   90.00
_cell.angle_beta   90.00
_cell.angle_gamma   90.00
#
_symmetry.space_group_name_H-M   'P 1'
#
loop_
_entity.id
_entity.type
_entity.pdbx_description
1 polymer ?
#
loop_
_entity_poly.entity_id
_entity_poly.type
_entity_poly.pdbx_seq_one_letter_code
_entity_poly.pdbx_strand_id
1 'polypeptide(L)'
;MGGSSSRCRGSPMSLFDWFADRRKNAPVVRNSQGPDTEEGDGLWSKCPECGQVVYRKDLIANASVCRACGHHNRIDSPERIRLIADEGSFEPLDSDLSPTDPLAFKDRRSYADRLRDSQQTTGMRDAVVTGLCRLEGLPLALGVMDFRFMGGSMGSVVGEKLTRLIEEATARRFPVLIVCASGGARMQEGMLSLMQMAKISGALERHRRAGLLYLPLLTHPTTGGVTASFAMLGDLILAEPKALIGFAGRRVIEQTLREKLPEGFQTAEYLQEHGFVDTIVPRTELRSTLASLLRLHGTVPAPQLVAS
;
A
#
# COMPACT_ATOMS: atom_id res chain seq x y z
N MET A 1 -60.68 46.05 22.01
CA MET A 1 -60.08 44.74 22.50
C MET A 1 -59.08 44.35 21.51
N GLY A 2 -57.78 44.63 21.79
CA GLY A 2 -56.70 44.47 20.90
C GLY A 2 -55.97 43.12 21.17
N GLY A 3 -55.74 42.37 20.11
CA GLY A 3 -54.90 41.16 20.13
C GLY A 3 -53.63 41.40 19.32
N SER A 4 -52.54 41.62 20.03
CA SER A 4 -51.18 41.79 19.48
C SER A 4 -50.61 40.44 19.11
N SER A 5 -50.37 40.18 17.80
CA SER A 5 -49.63 39.02 17.32
C SER A 5 -48.15 39.39 17.19
N SER A 6 -47.32 38.90 18.10
CA SER A 6 -45.87 38.97 18.01
C SER A 6 -45.34 37.93 17.02
N ARG A 7 -44.86 38.39 15.85
CA ARG A 7 -44.08 37.57 14.90
C ARG A 7 -42.66 37.48 15.40
N CYS A 8 -42.24 36.29 15.82
CA CYS A 8 -40.80 35.97 16.00
C CYS A 8 -40.11 35.99 14.63
N ARG A 9 -39.27 36.98 14.39
CA ARG A 9 -38.31 36.98 13.27
C ARG A 9 -37.11 36.15 13.68
N GLY A 10 -36.99 34.95 13.11
CA GLY A 10 -35.76 34.21 13.17
C GLY A 10 -34.65 34.93 12.38
N SER A 11 -33.56 35.25 13.01
CA SER A 11 -32.35 35.79 12.36
C SER A 11 -31.84 34.82 11.32
N PRO A 12 -31.40 35.24 10.14
CA PRO A 12 -30.80 34.34 9.16
C PRO A 12 -29.49 33.79 9.72
N MET A 13 -29.38 32.46 9.80
CA MET A 13 -28.17 31.78 10.18
C MET A 13 -27.02 32.15 9.22
N SER A 14 -25.89 32.58 9.75
CA SER A 14 -24.73 32.93 8.93
C SER A 14 -24.16 31.67 8.30
N LEU A 15 -23.52 31.80 7.13
CA LEU A 15 -22.79 30.71 6.48
C LEU A 15 -21.77 30.06 7.43
N PHE A 16 -21.18 30.83 8.32
CA PHE A 16 -20.24 30.35 9.33
C PHE A 16 -20.92 29.49 10.39
N ASP A 17 -22.13 29.84 10.83
CA ASP A 17 -22.91 29.05 11.78
C ASP A 17 -23.34 27.72 11.17
N TRP A 18 -23.72 27.73 9.88
CA TRP A 18 -24.06 26.51 9.13
C TRP A 18 -22.85 25.56 8.99
N PHE A 19 -21.64 26.08 8.73
CA PHE A 19 -20.42 25.26 8.71
C PHE A 19 -20.02 24.76 10.10
N ALA A 20 -20.23 25.55 11.14
CA ALA A 20 -19.93 25.16 12.53
C ALA A 20 -20.85 24.04 13.00
N ASP A 21 -22.13 24.09 12.65
CA ASP A 21 -23.12 23.07 13.01
C ASP A 21 -22.91 21.75 12.25
N ARG A 22 -22.51 21.82 10.98
CA ARG A 22 -22.08 20.63 10.22
C ARG A 22 -20.82 19.96 10.78
N ARG A 23 -19.89 20.71 11.35
CA ARG A 23 -18.71 20.14 12.03
C ARG A 23 -19.09 19.40 13.32
N LYS A 24 -20.10 19.87 14.03
CA LYS A 24 -20.59 19.22 15.26
C LYS A 24 -21.40 17.95 14.98
N ASN A 25 -22.13 17.93 13.86
CA ASN A 25 -23.04 16.85 13.47
C ASN A 25 -22.48 15.95 12.37
N ALA A 26 -21.21 16.12 11.97
CA ALA A 26 -20.56 15.17 11.08
C ALA A 26 -20.50 13.79 11.77
N PRO A 27 -21.10 12.73 11.18
CA PRO A 27 -21.00 11.41 11.75
C PRO A 27 -19.51 11.07 11.87
N VAL A 28 -19.09 10.69 13.07
CA VAL A 28 -17.76 10.18 13.33
C VAL A 28 -17.57 9.01 12.38
N VAL A 29 -16.80 9.22 11.32
CA VAL A 29 -16.33 8.13 10.48
C VAL A 29 -15.44 7.30 11.38
N ARG A 30 -16.04 6.33 12.06
CA ARG A 30 -15.26 5.20 12.58
C ARG A 30 -14.66 4.58 11.34
N ASN A 31 -13.35 4.75 11.16
CA ASN A 31 -12.60 3.85 10.32
C ASN A 31 -13.06 2.46 10.74
N SER A 32 -13.73 1.75 9.87
CA SER A 32 -13.98 0.34 10.01
C SER A 32 -12.67 -0.40 9.76
N GLN A 33 -11.71 -0.19 10.67
CA GLN A 33 -10.84 -1.26 11.06
C GLN A 33 -11.81 -2.24 11.71
N GLY A 34 -12.20 -3.26 10.94
CA GLY A 34 -12.83 -4.43 11.53
C GLY A 34 -11.97 -4.84 12.73
N PRO A 35 -12.56 -5.44 13.77
CA PRO A 35 -11.80 -5.84 14.93
C PRO A 35 -10.64 -6.67 14.40
N ASP A 36 -9.42 -6.16 14.56
CA ASP A 36 -8.24 -6.98 14.54
C ASP A 36 -8.59 -8.11 15.50
N THR A 37 -8.75 -9.29 14.95
CA THR A 37 -9.03 -10.50 15.72
C THR A 37 -8.00 -10.50 16.83
N GLU A 38 -8.49 -10.45 18.07
CA GLU A 38 -7.68 -10.51 19.28
C GLU A 38 -6.52 -11.46 19.03
N GLU A 39 -5.30 -10.95 19.20
CA GLU A 39 -4.10 -11.75 19.40
C GLU A 39 -4.26 -12.53 20.71
N GLY A 40 -5.18 -13.45 20.70
CA GLY A 40 -5.11 -14.60 21.59
C GLY A 40 -3.90 -15.42 21.13
N ASP A 41 -3.20 -16.01 22.07
CA ASP A 41 -2.13 -17.02 21.94
C ASP A 41 -2.57 -18.21 21.06
N GLY A 42 -3.18 -17.90 19.92
CA GLY A 42 -4.01 -18.76 19.12
C GLY A 42 -3.20 -19.46 18.05
N LEU A 43 -2.99 -20.74 18.26
CA LEU A 43 -2.61 -21.72 17.24
C LEU A 43 -3.56 -21.69 16.03
N TRP A 44 -4.75 -21.06 16.17
CA TRP A 44 -5.83 -21.03 15.21
C TRP A 44 -6.17 -19.62 14.78
N SER A 45 -6.49 -19.45 13.50
CA SER A 45 -6.95 -18.20 12.90
C SER A 45 -8.27 -18.42 12.18
N LYS A 46 -9.19 -17.47 12.26
CA LYS A 46 -10.47 -17.52 11.54
C LYS A 46 -10.33 -16.69 10.26
N CYS A 47 -10.63 -17.30 9.12
CA CYS A 47 -10.64 -16.57 7.85
C CYS A 47 -11.74 -15.49 7.88
N PRO A 48 -11.41 -14.22 7.59
CA PRO A 48 -12.39 -13.13 7.62
C PRO A 48 -13.44 -13.24 6.51
N GLU A 49 -13.11 -13.93 5.42
CA GLU A 49 -13.99 -14.07 4.26
C GLU A 49 -14.99 -15.24 4.42
N CYS A 50 -14.50 -16.45 4.66
CA CYS A 50 -15.35 -17.65 4.72
C CYS A 50 -15.65 -18.13 6.14
N GLY A 51 -15.07 -17.53 7.17
CA GLY A 51 -15.29 -17.91 8.57
C GLY A 51 -14.62 -19.23 9.00
N GLN A 52 -13.94 -19.94 8.12
CA GLN A 52 -13.27 -21.19 8.46
C GLN A 52 -12.12 -20.95 9.43
N VAL A 53 -12.03 -21.81 10.45
CA VAL A 53 -10.91 -21.82 11.40
C VAL A 53 -9.78 -22.66 10.81
N VAL A 54 -8.58 -22.10 10.74
CA VAL A 54 -7.39 -22.68 10.14
C VAL A 54 -6.26 -22.67 11.15
N TYR A 55 -5.40 -23.68 11.12
CA TYR A 55 -4.19 -23.70 11.92
C TYR A 55 -3.19 -22.66 11.38
N ARG A 56 -2.69 -21.78 12.26
CA ARG A 56 -1.86 -20.63 11.85
C ARG A 56 -0.59 -21.05 11.10
N LYS A 57 0.05 -22.15 11.50
CA LYS A 57 1.24 -22.65 10.79
C LYS A 57 0.92 -23.09 9.36
N ASP A 58 -0.24 -23.76 9.16
CA ASP A 58 -0.68 -24.20 7.84
C ASP A 58 -1.03 -23.01 6.95
N LEU A 59 -1.63 -21.96 7.53
CA LEU A 59 -1.90 -20.71 6.82
C LEU A 59 -0.61 -20.05 6.34
N ILE A 60 0.38 -19.91 7.22
CA ILE A 60 1.71 -19.36 6.88
C ILE A 60 2.41 -20.23 5.82
N ALA A 61 2.38 -21.55 5.96
CA ALA A 61 2.95 -22.48 4.99
C ALA A 61 2.30 -22.38 3.61
N ASN A 62 1.04 -21.92 3.55
CA ASN A 62 0.30 -21.63 2.32
C ASN A 62 0.39 -20.14 1.92
N ALA A 63 1.51 -19.46 2.23
CA ALA A 63 1.71 -18.05 1.93
C ALA A 63 0.61 -17.13 2.46
N SER A 64 0.03 -17.45 3.62
CA SER A 64 -1.08 -16.74 4.25
C SER A 64 -2.34 -16.63 3.39
N VAL A 65 -2.55 -17.60 2.48
CA VAL A 65 -3.75 -17.74 1.64
C VAL A 65 -4.67 -18.82 2.23
N CYS A 66 -5.94 -18.50 2.40
CA CYS A 66 -6.94 -19.45 2.89
C CYS A 66 -7.18 -20.56 1.85
N ARG A 67 -6.94 -21.83 2.23
CA ARG A 67 -7.13 -22.97 1.32
C ARG A 67 -8.59 -23.20 0.93
N ALA A 68 -9.54 -22.74 1.77
CA ALA A 68 -10.96 -22.99 1.54
C ALA A 68 -11.58 -22.02 0.52
N CYS A 69 -11.20 -20.73 0.57
CA CYS A 69 -11.85 -19.70 -0.26
C CYS A 69 -10.85 -18.86 -1.11
N GLY A 70 -9.56 -19.16 -1.01
CA GLY A 70 -8.53 -18.40 -1.73
C GLY A 70 -8.29 -16.98 -1.19
N HIS A 71 -8.87 -16.60 -0.04
CA HIS A 71 -8.67 -15.27 0.53
C HIS A 71 -7.20 -15.04 0.89
N HIS A 72 -6.63 -13.92 0.41
CA HIS A 72 -5.28 -13.49 0.70
C HIS A 72 -5.26 -12.65 1.98
N ASN A 73 -4.86 -13.25 3.10
CA ASN A 73 -4.71 -12.50 4.34
C ASN A 73 -3.59 -11.48 4.22
N ARG A 74 -3.69 -10.37 4.97
CA ARG A 74 -2.60 -9.40 5.02
C ARG A 74 -1.35 -10.05 5.61
N ILE A 75 -0.21 -9.73 5.02
CA ILE A 75 1.10 -10.13 5.52
C ILE A 75 1.99 -8.90 5.67
N ASP A 76 2.96 -9.02 6.53
CA ASP A 76 3.94 -7.96 6.77
C ASP A 76 5.10 -7.96 5.77
N SER A 77 5.92 -6.93 5.81
CA SER A 77 7.05 -6.81 4.90
C SER A 77 8.11 -7.91 5.10
N PRO A 78 8.46 -8.37 6.32
CA PRO A 78 9.35 -9.52 6.49
C PRO A 78 8.83 -10.80 5.85
N GLU A 79 7.54 -11.12 6.05
CA GLU A 79 6.94 -12.31 5.43
C GLU A 79 6.91 -12.19 3.90
N ARG A 80 6.57 -10.99 3.38
CA ARG A 80 6.59 -10.74 1.94
C ARG A 80 7.98 -10.92 1.33
N ILE A 81 9.01 -10.39 1.97
CA ILE A 81 10.41 -10.55 1.52
C ILE A 81 10.79 -12.03 1.51
N ARG A 82 10.46 -12.78 2.57
CA ARG A 82 10.73 -14.22 2.66
C ARG A 82 10.06 -15.04 1.55
N LEU A 83 8.87 -14.64 1.11
CA LEU A 83 8.16 -15.31 0.02
C LEU A 83 8.75 -15.03 -1.36
N ILE A 84 9.44 -13.92 -1.54
CA ILE A 84 9.98 -13.46 -2.83
C ILE A 84 11.48 -13.76 -2.93
N ALA A 85 12.27 -13.31 -1.97
CA ALA A 85 13.73 -13.39 -2.02
C ALA A 85 14.24 -14.80 -1.72
N ASP A 86 15.39 -15.14 -2.28
CA ASP A 86 16.16 -16.32 -1.90
C ASP A 86 16.63 -16.18 -0.45
N GLU A 87 16.66 -17.27 0.28
CA GLU A 87 17.05 -17.26 1.69
C GLU A 87 18.43 -16.63 1.88
N GLY A 88 18.53 -15.69 2.82
CA GLY A 88 19.76 -14.97 3.14
C GLY A 88 20.27 -13.99 2.06
N SER A 89 19.54 -13.81 0.95
CA SER A 89 19.97 -12.93 -0.14
C SER A 89 19.54 -11.48 -0.02
N PHE A 90 18.64 -11.15 0.91
CA PHE A 90 18.11 -9.78 1.05
C PHE A 90 19.10 -8.89 1.80
N GLU A 91 19.58 -7.87 1.11
CA GLU A 91 20.47 -6.82 1.64
C GLU A 91 19.66 -5.53 1.78
N PRO A 92 19.30 -5.11 3.01
CA PRO A 92 18.47 -3.93 3.21
C PRO A 92 19.22 -2.65 2.84
N LEU A 93 18.48 -1.69 2.23
CA LEU A 93 18.95 -0.36 1.90
C LEU A 93 18.25 0.69 2.76
N ASP A 94 18.98 1.77 3.11
CA ASP A 94 18.45 2.95 3.80
C ASP A 94 17.61 2.63 5.06
N SER A 95 18.05 1.65 5.85
CA SER A 95 17.32 1.18 7.04
C SER A 95 17.26 2.19 8.17
N ASP A 96 18.14 3.20 8.15
CA ASP A 96 18.27 4.26 9.15
C ASP A 96 17.35 5.45 8.89
N LEU A 97 16.83 5.60 7.68
CA LEU A 97 15.93 6.71 7.33
C LEU A 97 14.63 6.65 8.14
N SER A 98 14.31 7.77 8.77
CA SER A 98 13.12 7.93 9.61
C SER A 98 12.42 9.26 9.30
N PRO A 99 11.06 9.31 9.30
CA PRO A 99 10.34 10.53 9.04
C PRO A 99 10.52 11.55 10.16
N THR A 100 10.48 12.82 9.77
CA THR A 100 10.41 13.97 10.67
C THR A 100 9.05 14.64 10.54
N ASP A 101 8.73 15.56 11.45
CA ASP A 101 7.51 16.37 11.39
C ASP A 101 7.84 17.84 11.07
N PRO A 102 8.19 18.17 9.78
CA PRO A 102 8.59 19.52 9.41
C PRO A 102 7.43 20.52 9.44
N LEU A 103 6.18 20.04 9.46
CA LEU A 103 4.98 20.87 9.47
C LEU A 103 4.39 21.06 10.86
N ALA A 104 4.95 20.40 11.89
CA ALA A 104 4.40 20.35 13.24
C ALA A 104 2.88 20.01 13.21
N PHE A 105 2.51 19.03 12.37
CA PHE A 105 1.11 18.71 12.10
C PHE A 105 0.41 18.17 13.35
N LYS A 106 -0.75 18.74 13.63
CA LYS A 106 -1.61 18.31 14.73
C LYS A 106 -3.09 18.39 14.34
N ASP A 107 -3.78 17.29 14.46
CA ASP A 107 -5.24 17.21 14.46
C ASP A 107 -5.72 16.85 15.90
N ARG A 108 -6.33 15.69 16.10
CA ARG A 108 -6.65 15.15 17.44
C ARG A 108 -5.41 14.68 18.22
N ARG A 109 -4.34 14.32 17.50
CA ARG A 109 -3.04 13.89 18.02
C ARG A 109 -1.93 14.48 17.15
N SER A 110 -0.75 14.73 17.73
CA SER A 110 0.41 15.19 16.95
C SER A 110 0.89 14.09 15.99
N TYR A 111 1.45 14.50 14.86
CA TYR A 111 2.05 13.56 13.93
C TYR A 111 3.26 12.84 14.54
N ALA A 112 4.07 13.55 15.32
CA ALA A 112 5.19 12.98 16.05
C ALA A 112 4.76 11.85 17.01
N ASP A 113 3.61 11.97 17.70
CA ASP A 113 3.09 10.90 18.55
C ASP A 113 2.64 9.69 17.73
N ARG A 114 1.98 9.91 16.61
CA ARG A 114 1.56 8.82 15.69
C ARG A 114 2.76 8.07 15.13
N LEU A 115 3.83 8.77 14.77
CA LEU A 115 5.07 8.16 14.30
C LEU A 115 5.68 7.25 15.37
N ARG A 116 5.83 7.77 16.61
CA ARG A 116 6.37 6.97 17.73
C ARG A 116 5.55 5.71 17.99
N ASP A 117 4.23 5.83 18.04
CA ASP A 117 3.35 4.69 18.26
C ASP A 117 3.50 3.65 17.14
N SER A 118 3.51 4.10 15.87
CA SER A 118 3.67 3.21 14.73
C SER A 118 5.03 2.51 14.72
N GLN A 119 6.10 3.24 15.04
CA GLN A 119 7.45 2.69 15.16
C GLN A 119 7.56 1.65 16.27
N GLN A 120 6.96 1.93 17.43
CA GLN A 120 6.95 1.00 18.57
C GLN A 120 6.13 -0.25 18.28
N THR A 121 4.96 -0.10 17.67
CA THR A 121 4.06 -1.22 17.38
C THR A 121 4.58 -2.13 16.27
N THR A 122 5.19 -1.55 15.23
CA THR A 122 5.61 -2.31 14.05
C THR A 122 7.09 -2.68 14.03
N GLY A 123 7.92 -2.02 14.85
CA GLY A 123 9.38 -2.13 14.79
C GLY A 123 10.00 -1.49 13.54
N MET A 124 9.21 -0.85 12.69
CA MET A 124 9.65 -0.24 11.43
C MET A 124 9.96 1.25 11.61
N ARG A 125 10.86 1.78 10.79
CA ARG A 125 11.14 3.23 10.74
C ARG A 125 10.09 4.00 9.94
N ASP A 126 9.61 3.43 8.82
CA ASP A 126 8.53 3.96 7.99
C ASP A 126 7.85 2.82 7.20
N ALA A 127 6.83 3.15 6.43
CA ALA A 127 5.90 2.23 5.76
C ALA A 127 6.49 1.46 4.56
N VAL A 128 7.80 1.43 4.37
CA VAL A 128 8.45 0.67 3.30
C VAL A 128 9.79 0.10 3.76
N VAL A 129 10.05 -1.13 3.34
CA VAL A 129 11.37 -1.79 3.41
C VAL A 129 11.91 -1.90 1.99
N THR A 130 13.17 -1.49 1.78
CA THR A 130 13.86 -1.52 0.50
C THR A 130 15.15 -2.29 0.62
N GLY A 131 15.54 -3.00 -0.44
CA GLY A 131 16.78 -3.75 -0.47
C GLY A 131 17.05 -4.40 -1.81
N LEU A 132 18.24 -4.96 -1.95
CA LEU A 132 18.64 -5.80 -3.06
C LEU A 132 18.51 -7.27 -2.64
N CYS A 133 18.12 -8.13 -3.57
CA CYS A 133 18.01 -9.55 -3.29
C CYS A 133 18.23 -10.39 -4.55
N ARG A 134 18.11 -11.69 -4.39
CA ARG A 134 17.99 -12.64 -5.51
C ARG A 134 16.65 -13.33 -5.45
N LEU A 135 16.12 -13.64 -6.62
CA LEU A 135 14.93 -14.45 -6.83
C LEU A 135 15.30 -15.58 -7.79
N GLU A 136 15.36 -16.80 -7.31
CA GLU A 136 15.89 -17.95 -8.07
C GLU A 136 17.26 -17.66 -8.73
N GLY A 137 18.15 -17.04 -7.97
CA GLY A 137 19.48 -16.62 -8.40
C GLY A 137 19.51 -15.35 -9.27
N LEU A 138 18.37 -14.83 -9.71
CA LEU A 138 18.26 -13.61 -10.52
C LEU A 138 18.34 -12.37 -9.64
N PRO A 139 19.13 -11.34 -10.01
CA PRO A 139 19.22 -10.11 -9.25
C PRO A 139 17.89 -9.34 -9.31
N LEU A 140 17.53 -8.71 -8.20
CA LEU A 140 16.28 -7.95 -8.05
C LEU A 140 16.43 -6.83 -7.03
N ALA A 141 15.98 -5.63 -7.37
CA ALA A 141 15.77 -4.55 -6.42
C ALA A 141 14.31 -4.60 -5.91
N LEU A 142 14.14 -4.78 -4.62
CA LEU A 142 12.85 -5.07 -4.00
C LEU A 142 12.44 -3.97 -3.02
N GLY A 143 11.29 -3.34 -3.27
CA GLY A 143 10.61 -2.45 -2.34
C GLY A 143 9.32 -3.08 -1.84
N VAL A 144 9.11 -3.15 -0.53
CA VAL A 144 7.89 -3.73 0.07
C VAL A 144 7.24 -2.72 1.00
N MET A 145 6.08 -2.21 0.60
CA MET A 145 5.26 -1.37 1.47
C MET A 145 4.53 -2.22 2.50
N ASP A 146 4.42 -1.70 3.72
CA ASP A 146 3.77 -2.39 4.84
C ASP A 146 2.59 -1.57 5.38
N PHE A 147 1.41 -2.14 5.25
CA PHE A 147 0.17 -1.47 5.64
C PHE A 147 0.05 -1.26 7.16
N ARG A 148 0.78 -2.02 7.98
CA ARG A 148 0.77 -1.87 9.45
C ARG A 148 1.29 -0.51 9.90
N PHE A 149 2.24 0.08 9.16
CA PHE A 149 2.77 1.40 9.49
C PHE A 149 1.86 2.49 8.89
N MET A 150 1.04 3.12 9.71
CA MET A 150 0.13 4.22 9.33
C MET A 150 -0.68 3.95 8.04
N GLY A 151 -1.18 2.71 7.87
CA GLY A 151 -1.95 2.32 6.68
C GLY A 151 -1.11 2.27 5.40
N GLY A 152 0.20 2.03 5.48
CA GLY A 152 1.08 2.02 4.32
C GLY A 152 1.19 3.38 3.62
N SER A 153 0.85 4.48 4.31
CA SER A 153 0.79 5.79 3.68
C SER A 153 2.16 6.29 3.22
N MET A 154 2.20 6.81 2.00
CA MET A 154 3.40 7.34 1.37
C MET A 154 3.73 8.73 1.94
N GLY A 155 4.77 8.80 2.76
CA GLY A 155 5.41 10.04 3.21
C GLY A 155 6.74 10.30 2.50
N SER A 156 7.45 11.32 2.94
CA SER A 156 8.74 11.75 2.37
C SER A 156 9.79 10.62 2.41
N VAL A 157 9.86 9.86 3.50
CA VAL A 157 10.82 8.75 3.64
C VAL A 157 10.48 7.59 2.72
N VAL A 158 9.18 7.23 2.58
CA VAL A 158 8.77 6.21 1.59
C VAL A 158 9.22 6.61 0.19
N GLY A 159 8.95 7.87 -0.19
CA GLY A 159 9.36 8.37 -1.50
C GLY A 159 10.88 8.40 -1.70
N GLU A 160 11.64 8.81 -0.68
CA GLU A 160 13.10 8.80 -0.72
C GLU A 160 13.66 7.40 -0.88
N LYS A 161 13.22 6.45 -0.06
CA LYS A 161 13.69 5.06 -0.09
C LYS A 161 13.39 4.39 -1.44
N LEU A 162 12.17 4.55 -1.96
CA LEU A 162 11.82 4.00 -3.28
C LEU A 162 12.61 4.67 -4.41
N THR A 163 12.84 5.98 -4.34
CA THR A 163 13.67 6.70 -5.33
C THR A 163 15.10 6.16 -5.34
N ARG A 164 15.74 6.06 -4.16
CA ARG A 164 17.11 5.52 -4.04
C ARG A 164 17.20 4.07 -4.50
N LEU A 165 16.21 3.24 -4.14
CA LEU A 165 16.13 1.86 -4.62
C LEU A 165 16.16 1.80 -6.16
N ILE A 166 15.33 2.63 -6.83
CA ILE A 166 15.23 2.67 -8.29
C ILE A 166 16.54 3.20 -8.90
N GLU A 167 17.15 4.21 -8.31
CA GLU A 167 18.42 4.77 -8.77
C GLU A 167 19.57 3.76 -8.65
N GLU A 168 19.65 3.05 -7.52
CA GLU A 168 20.63 1.97 -7.30
C GLU A 168 20.39 0.80 -8.27
N ALA A 169 19.13 0.39 -8.45
CA ALA A 169 18.76 -0.62 -9.44
C ALA A 169 19.17 -0.20 -10.86
N THR A 170 18.97 1.06 -11.20
CA THR A 170 19.35 1.59 -12.53
C THR A 170 20.87 1.55 -12.71
N ALA A 171 21.63 1.95 -11.70
CA ALA A 171 23.11 1.91 -11.73
C ALA A 171 23.65 0.48 -11.88
N ARG A 172 23.05 -0.49 -11.18
CA ARG A 172 23.42 -1.92 -11.24
C ARG A 172 22.78 -2.67 -12.40
N ARG A 173 21.88 -2.04 -13.15
CA ARG A 173 21.07 -2.67 -14.22
C ARG A 173 20.23 -3.84 -13.72
N PHE A 174 19.65 -3.71 -12.52
CA PHE A 174 18.73 -4.67 -11.93
C PHE A 174 17.28 -4.31 -12.26
N PRO A 175 16.38 -5.28 -12.45
CA PRO A 175 14.95 -5.04 -12.47
C PRO A 175 14.46 -4.56 -11.10
N VAL A 176 13.35 -3.83 -11.10
CA VAL A 176 12.70 -3.32 -9.88
C VAL A 176 11.35 -4.00 -9.68
N LEU A 177 11.10 -4.51 -8.47
CA LEU A 177 9.79 -4.95 -8.01
C LEU A 177 9.37 -4.09 -6.81
N ILE A 178 8.21 -3.43 -6.91
CA ILE A 178 7.60 -2.72 -5.78
C ILE A 178 6.29 -3.39 -5.41
N VAL A 179 6.24 -3.95 -4.20
CA VAL A 179 4.99 -4.48 -3.63
C VAL A 179 4.25 -3.32 -2.98
N CYS A 180 3.10 -2.97 -3.55
CA CYS A 180 2.27 -1.86 -3.11
C CYS A 180 1.22 -2.33 -2.11
N ALA A 181 1.19 -1.72 -0.92
CA ALA A 181 0.19 -1.92 0.12
C ALA A 181 -0.03 -0.57 0.84
N SER A 182 -1.02 0.21 0.39
CA SER A 182 -1.11 1.61 0.83
C SER A 182 -2.52 2.18 0.77
N GLY A 183 -2.84 3.01 1.78
CA GLY A 183 -4.00 3.90 1.77
C GLY A 183 -3.79 5.21 1.00
N GLY A 184 -2.61 5.44 0.40
CA GLY A 184 -2.30 6.63 -0.40
C GLY A 184 -1.27 7.58 0.23
N ALA A 185 -1.32 8.87 -0.14
CA ALA A 185 -0.40 9.88 0.37
C ALA A 185 -0.63 10.18 1.86
N ARG A 186 0.44 10.39 2.62
CA ARG A 186 0.41 10.70 4.05
C ARG A 186 -0.03 12.13 4.29
N MET A 187 -1.27 12.31 4.75
CA MET A 187 -1.89 13.63 4.93
C MET A 187 -1.11 14.54 5.90
N GLN A 188 -0.47 13.95 6.91
CA GLN A 188 0.29 14.68 7.94
C GLN A 188 1.52 15.39 7.38
N GLU A 189 2.04 14.94 6.26
CA GLU A 189 3.17 15.56 5.56
C GLU A 189 2.73 16.52 4.43
N GLY A 190 1.44 16.67 4.20
CA GLY A 190 0.87 17.64 3.26
C GLY A 190 1.47 17.53 1.85
N MET A 191 1.95 18.65 1.32
CA MET A 191 2.54 18.73 -0.01
C MET A 191 3.79 17.85 -0.17
N LEU A 192 4.55 17.63 0.90
CA LEU A 192 5.75 16.78 0.85
C LEU A 192 5.41 15.35 0.42
N SER A 193 4.31 14.80 0.91
CA SER A 193 3.87 13.46 0.48
C SER A 193 3.38 13.43 -0.97
N LEU A 194 2.71 14.48 -1.45
CA LEU A 194 2.28 14.57 -2.85
C LEU A 194 3.47 14.66 -3.82
N MET A 195 4.52 15.40 -3.45
CA MET A 195 5.72 15.53 -4.27
C MET A 195 6.50 14.22 -4.43
N GLN A 196 6.27 13.23 -3.54
CA GLN A 196 6.89 11.91 -3.69
C GLN A 196 6.39 11.17 -4.93
N MET A 197 5.12 11.38 -5.33
CA MET A 197 4.59 10.81 -6.58
C MET A 197 5.45 11.22 -7.78
N ALA A 198 5.72 12.50 -7.93
CA ALA A 198 6.56 13.03 -9.02
C ALA A 198 8.01 12.53 -8.91
N LYS A 199 8.56 12.49 -7.70
CA LYS A 199 9.94 12.06 -7.43
C LYS A 199 10.17 10.61 -7.85
N ILE A 200 9.31 9.69 -7.39
CA ILE A 200 9.39 8.27 -7.74
C ILE A 200 9.17 8.07 -9.24
N SER A 201 8.17 8.73 -9.82
CA SER A 201 7.89 8.65 -11.28
C SER A 201 9.07 9.13 -12.12
N GLY A 202 9.77 10.18 -11.69
CA GLY A 202 10.98 10.66 -12.35
C GLY A 202 12.14 9.67 -12.28
N ALA A 203 12.29 8.93 -11.18
CA ALA A 203 13.29 7.86 -11.06
C ALA A 203 12.94 6.67 -11.97
N LEU A 204 11.66 6.27 -12.00
CA LEU A 204 11.18 5.21 -12.90
C LEU A 204 11.35 5.56 -14.38
N GLU A 205 11.15 6.82 -14.77
CA GLU A 205 11.41 7.24 -16.13
C GLU A 205 12.90 7.09 -16.52
N ARG A 206 13.84 7.40 -15.63
CA ARG A 206 15.26 7.14 -15.86
C ARG A 206 15.56 5.65 -15.98
N HIS A 207 14.91 4.82 -15.15
CA HIS A 207 15.02 3.37 -15.17
C HIS A 207 14.50 2.78 -16.50
N ARG A 208 13.35 3.24 -16.95
CA ARG A 208 12.74 2.88 -18.24
C ARG A 208 13.64 3.26 -19.42
N ARG A 209 14.22 4.47 -19.41
CA ARG A 209 15.17 4.92 -20.46
C ARG A 209 16.44 4.09 -20.50
N ALA A 210 16.85 3.49 -19.39
CA ALA A 210 17.94 2.53 -19.36
C ALA A 210 17.58 1.14 -19.90
N GLY A 211 16.31 0.92 -20.31
CA GLY A 211 15.79 -0.34 -20.83
C GLY A 211 15.66 -1.41 -19.74
N LEU A 212 15.30 -1.02 -18.52
CA LEU A 212 15.23 -1.90 -17.36
C LEU A 212 13.78 -2.11 -16.92
N LEU A 213 13.48 -3.33 -16.48
CA LEU A 213 12.14 -3.79 -16.13
C LEU A 213 11.69 -3.23 -14.78
N TYR A 214 10.46 -2.72 -14.75
CA TYR A 214 9.74 -2.35 -13.54
C TYR A 214 8.42 -3.13 -13.40
N LEU A 215 8.26 -3.83 -12.30
CA LEU A 215 7.09 -4.62 -11.94
C LEU A 215 6.44 -4.08 -10.66
N PRO A 216 5.32 -3.35 -10.68
CA PRO A 216 4.50 -3.15 -9.50
C PRO A 216 3.64 -4.39 -9.23
N LEU A 217 3.61 -4.83 -7.97
CA LEU A 217 2.66 -5.82 -7.47
C LEU A 217 1.64 -5.14 -6.58
N LEU A 218 0.40 -5.07 -7.02
CA LEU A 218 -0.68 -4.40 -6.33
C LEU A 218 -1.36 -5.36 -5.35
N THR A 219 -1.29 -5.07 -4.06
CA THR A 219 -1.91 -5.88 -3.00
C THR A 219 -3.05 -5.15 -2.33
N HIS A 220 -3.78 -5.84 -1.45
CA HIS A 220 -4.93 -5.27 -0.75
C HIS A 220 -4.53 -4.48 0.51
N PRO A 221 -4.86 -3.17 0.59
CA PRO A 221 -5.32 -2.26 -0.47
C PRO A 221 -4.16 -1.52 -1.14
N THR A 222 -4.34 -1.06 -2.39
CA THR A 222 -3.46 -0.10 -3.04
C THR A 222 -4.32 1.06 -3.54
N THR A 223 -4.25 2.22 -2.87
CA THR A 223 -5.18 3.32 -3.13
C THR A 223 -4.52 4.70 -3.16
N GLY A 224 -5.28 5.70 -3.58
CA GLY A 224 -4.92 7.12 -3.53
C GLY A 224 -3.71 7.49 -4.38
N GLY A 225 -2.80 8.29 -3.82
CA GLY A 225 -1.62 8.78 -4.52
C GLY A 225 -0.66 7.68 -4.98
N VAL A 226 -0.64 6.51 -4.34
CA VAL A 226 0.18 5.38 -4.76
C VAL A 226 -0.35 4.81 -6.08
N THR A 227 -1.66 4.54 -6.17
CA THR A 227 -2.30 4.11 -7.43
C THR A 227 -2.19 5.17 -8.51
N ALA A 228 -2.39 6.46 -8.16
CA ALA A 228 -2.31 7.56 -9.12
C ALA A 228 -0.87 7.89 -9.60
N SER A 229 0.12 7.11 -9.21
CA SER A 229 1.52 7.33 -9.58
C SER A 229 2.25 6.02 -9.89
N PHE A 230 3.29 5.69 -9.15
CA PHE A 230 4.21 4.61 -9.48
C PHE A 230 3.57 3.22 -9.55
N ALA A 231 2.46 2.97 -8.85
CA ALA A 231 1.77 1.68 -8.92
C ALA A 231 1.19 1.35 -10.31
N MET A 232 0.93 2.37 -11.14
CA MET A 232 0.40 2.23 -12.50
C MET A 232 1.43 2.57 -13.60
N LEU A 233 2.72 2.62 -13.26
CA LEU A 233 3.80 2.94 -14.21
C LEU A 233 4.66 1.72 -14.57
N GLY A 234 4.19 0.50 -14.26
CA GLY A 234 4.90 -0.73 -14.56
C GLY A 234 4.96 -1.06 -16.05
N ASP A 235 6.01 -1.76 -16.45
CA ASP A 235 6.06 -2.43 -17.75
C ASP A 235 5.05 -3.59 -17.81
N LEU A 236 4.84 -4.26 -16.68
CA LEU A 236 3.78 -5.23 -16.43
C LEU A 236 3.22 -4.99 -15.02
N ILE A 237 1.92 -4.75 -14.92
CA ILE A 237 1.22 -4.47 -13.67
C ILE A 237 0.60 -5.76 -13.14
N LEU A 238 1.14 -6.26 -12.02
CA LEU A 238 0.68 -7.47 -11.36
C LEU A 238 -0.29 -7.12 -10.21
N ALA A 239 -1.27 -7.98 -9.96
CA ALA A 239 -2.14 -7.81 -8.80
C ALA A 239 -2.39 -9.15 -8.08
N GLU A 240 -2.60 -9.10 -6.75
CA GLU A 240 -3.14 -10.25 -6.02
C GLU A 240 -4.65 -10.36 -6.25
N PRO A 241 -5.21 -11.58 -6.24
CA PRO A 241 -6.66 -11.80 -6.38
C PRO A 241 -7.47 -10.97 -5.38
N LYS A 242 -8.56 -10.38 -5.83
CA LYS A 242 -9.51 -9.59 -5.05
C LYS A 242 -8.89 -8.37 -4.33
N ALA A 243 -7.69 -7.95 -4.71
CA ALA A 243 -7.07 -6.76 -4.15
C ALA A 243 -7.93 -5.52 -4.46
N LEU A 244 -8.15 -4.69 -3.45
CA LEU A 244 -8.77 -3.37 -3.62
C LEU A 244 -7.73 -2.41 -4.19
N ILE A 245 -7.96 -1.93 -5.41
CA ILE A 245 -7.05 -1.05 -6.13
C ILE A 245 -7.87 0.12 -6.69
N GLY A 246 -7.56 1.35 -6.25
CA GLY A 246 -8.34 2.50 -6.70
C GLY A 246 -7.78 3.82 -6.20
N PHE A 247 -8.34 4.93 -6.68
CA PHE A 247 -7.93 6.26 -6.23
C PHE A 247 -8.68 6.67 -4.96
N ALA A 248 -10.00 6.79 -5.05
CA ALA A 248 -10.85 7.17 -3.92
C ALA A 248 -11.64 5.95 -3.42
N GLY A 249 -11.96 5.93 -2.13
CA GLY A 249 -12.81 4.89 -1.57
C GLY A 249 -14.20 4.88 -2.20
N ARG A 250 -14.79 3.69 -2.40
CA ARG A 250 -16.10 3.47 -3.00
C ARG A 250 -17.17 4.43 -2.47
N ARG A 251 -17.26 4.58 -1.16
CA ARG A 251 -18.25 5.47 -0.50
C ARG A 251 -18.09 6.94 -0.91
N VAL A 252 -16.86 7.41 -1.06
CA VAL A 252 -16.60 8.80 -1.49
C VAL A 252 -17.08 9.01 -2.91
N ILE A 253 -16.80 8.04 -3.80
CA ILE A 253 -17.21 8.11 -5.20
C ILE A 253 -18.74 8.11 -5.31
N GLU A 254 -19.42 7.16 -4.65
CA GLU A 254 -20.88 7.05 -4.66
C GLU A 254 -21.57 8.30 -4.12
N GLN A 255 -21.02 8.91 -3.05
CA GLN A 255 -21.56 10.17 -2.51
C GLN A 255 -21.34 11.36 -3.44
N THR A 256 -20.23 11.37 -4.19
CA THR A 256 -19.89 12.47 -5.11
C THR A 256 -20.67 12.37 -6.40
N LEU A 257 -20.73 11.19 -7.01
CA LEU A 257 -21.43 10.95 -8.28
C LEU A 257 -22.93 10.74 -8.08
N ARG A 258 -23.37 10.40 -6.85
CA ARG A 258 -24.76 10.02 -6.50
C ARG A 258 -25.27 8.81 -7.30
N GLU A 259 -24.37 7.93 -7.71
CA GLU A 259 -24.66 6.71 -8.45
C GLU A 259 -24.10 5.50 -7.70
N LYS A 260 -24.72 4.33 -7.91
CA LYS A 260 -24.20 3.07 -7.40
C LYS A 260 -23.10 2.57 -8.33
N LEU A 261 -21.98 2.20 -7.74
CA LEU A 261 -20.86 1.65 -8.48
C LEU A 261 -21.14 0.19 -8.90
N PRO A 262 -20.63 -0.25 -10.05
CA PRO A 262 -20.73 -1.63 -10.50
C PRO A 262 -20.26 -2.63 -9.43
N GLU A 263 -20.77 -3.86 -9.51
CA GLU A 263 -20.25 -4.96 -8.71
C GLU A 263 -18.79 -5.22 -9.07
N GLY A 264 -17.96 -5.53 -8.05
CA GLY A 264 -16.53 -5.73 -8.26
C GLY A 264 -15.72 -4.48 -8.56
N PHE A 265 -16.33 -3.28 -8.64
CA PHE A 265 -15.61 -2.04 -8.92
C PHE A 265 -14.41 -1.86 -7.99
N GLN A 266 -13.24 -1.54 -8.57
CA GLN A 266 -11.94 -1.41 -7.90
C GLN A 266 -11.34 -2.74 -7.38
N THR A 267 -11.85 -3.91 -7.77
CA THR A 267 -11.11 -5.16 -7.56
C THR A 267 -10.05 -5.38 -8.64
N ALA A 268 -9.06 -6.20 -8.35
CA ALA A 268 -8.02 -6.58 -9.31
C ALA A 268 -8.64 -7.15 -10.60
N GLU A 269 -9.68 -7.99 -10.47
CA GLU A 269 -10.40 -8.61 -11.59
C GLU A 269 -11.08 -7.56 -12.47
N TYR A 270 -11.79 -6.60 -11.86
CA TYR A 270 -12.41 -5.51 -12.58
C TYR A 270 -11.38 -4.68 -13.35
N LEU A 271 -10.23 -4.39 -12.73
CA LEU A 271 -9.17 -3.61 -13.37
C LEU A 271 -8.46 -4.38 -14.49
N GLN A 272 -8.36 -5.71 -14.37
CA GLN A 272 -7.82 -6.55 -15.44
C GLN A 272 -8.75 -6.56 -16.65
N GLU A 273 -10.06 -6.70 -16.46
CA GLU A 273 -11.05 -6.63 -17.54
C GLU A 273 -11.04 -5.27 -18.26
N HIS A 274 -10.66 -4.20 -17.56
CA HIS A 274 -10.58 -2.85 -18.12
C HIS A 274 -9.17 -2.45 -18.58
N GLY A 275 -8.21 -3.37 -18.59
CA GLY A 275 -6.86 -3.15 -19.11
C GLY A 275 -5.94 -2.30 -18.23
N PHE A 276 -6.23 -2.17 -16.91
CA PHE A 276 -5.38 -1.48 -15.96
C PHE A 276 -4.42 -2.43 -15.23
N VAL A 277 -4.71 -3.71 -15.18
CA VAL A 277 -3.88 -4.76 -14.61
C VAL A 277 -3.62 -5.80 -15.70
N ASP A 278 -2.35 -6.14 -15.91
CA ASP A 278 -1.96 -7.10 -16.94
C ASP A 278 -2.21 -8.54 -16.53
N THR A 279 -1.93 -8.87 -15.25
CA THR A 279 -2.17 -10.22 -14.74
C THR A 279 -2.44 -10.26 -13.25
N ILE A 280 -3.34 -11.17 -12.86
CA ILE A 280 -3.64 -11.49 -11.48
C ILE A 280 -2.88 -12.75 -11.11
N VAL A 281 -2.06 -12.66 -10.06
CA VAL A 281 -1.17 -13.75 -9.64
C VAL A 281 -1.47 -14.14 -8.19
N PRO A 282 -1.95 -15.37 -7.94
CA PRO A 282 -2.05 -15.89 -6.59
C PRO A 282 -0.70 -15.89 -5.90
N ARG A 283 -0.68 -15.55 -4.62
CA ARG A 283 0.57 -15.45 -3.84
C ARG A 283 1.38 -16.74 -3.83
N THR A 284 0.71 -17.88 -3.90
CA THR A 284 1.34 -19.21 -3.98
C THR A 284 2.11 -19.44 -5.28
N GLU A 285 1.78 -18.70 -6.34
CA GLU A 285 2.41 -18.79 -7.66
C GLU A 285 3.34 -17.61 -7.95
N LEU A 286 3.36 -16.61 -7.05
CA LEU A 286 4.02 -15.34 -7.28
C LEU A 286 5.52 -15.49 -7.58
N ARG A 287 6.22 -16.32 -6.79
CA ARG A 287 7.66 -16.51 -6.93
C ARG A 287 8.05 -17.06 -8.30
N SER A 288 7.40 -18.11 -8.76
CA SER A 288 7.66 -18.73 -10.07
C SER A 288 7.28 -17.82 -11.24
N THR A 289 6.16 -17.10 -11.09
CA THR A 289 5.72 -16.12 -12.09
C THR A 289 6.73 -14.97 -12.24
N LEU A 290 7.16 -14.38 -11.12
CA LEU A 290 8.18 -13.33 -11.13
C LEU A 290 9.49 -13.81 -11.77
N ALA A 291 9.97 -15.00 -11.39
CA ALA A 291 11.19 -15.57 -11.98
C ALA A 291 11.08 -15.74 -13.50
N SER A 292 9.93 -16.20 -13.96
CA SER A 292 9.65 -16.34 -15.40
C SER A 292 9.66 -14.99 -16.13
N LEU A 293 9.01 -13.97 -15.55
CA LEU A 293 8.99 -12.62 -16.09
C LEU A 293 10.39 -12.01 -16.15
N LEU A 294 11.19 -12.16 -15.09
CA LEU A 294 12.57 -11.67 -15.07
C LEU A 294 13.42 -12.30 -16.18
N ARG A 295 13.30 -13.62 -16.40
CA ARG A 295 14.02 -14.33 -17.47
C ARG A 295 13.56 -13.88 -18.86
N LEU A 296 12.26 -13.72 -19.07
CA LEU A 296 11.70 -13.26 -20.35
C LEU A 296 12.19 -11.86 -20.73
N HIS A 297 12.44 -11.00 -19.73
CA HIS A 297 12.99 -9.65 -19.94
C HIS A 297 14.51 -9.60 -19.86
N GLY A 298 15.20 -10.74 -20.03
CA GLY A 298 16.65 -10.79 -20.19
C GLY A 298 17.46 -10.64 -18.91
N THR A 299 16.83 -10.77 -17.74
CA THR A 299 17.57 -10.83 -16.47
C THR A 299 18.34 -12.14 -16.40
N VAL A 300 19.67 -12.06 -16.24
CA VAL A 300 20.55 -13.22 -16.10
C VAL A 300 21.03 -13.36 -14.67
N PRO A 301 21.29 -14.58 -14.20
CA PRO A 301 21.90 -14.80 -12.88
C PRO A 301 23.21 -14.01 -12.75
N ALA A 302 23.41 -13.38 -11.58
CA ALA A 302 24.70 -12.78 -11.29
C ALA A 302 25.78 -13.88 -11.29
N PRO A 303 26.99 -13.61 -11.85
CA PRO A 303 28.07 -14.56 -11.79
C PRO A 303 28.30 -14.98 -10.33
N GLN A 304 28.32 -16.28 -10.06
CA GLN A 304 28.71 -16.78 -8.75
C GLN A 304 30.19 -16.37 -8.53
N LEU A 305 30.42 -15.51 -7.54
CA LEU A 305 31.77 -15.32 -7.03
C LEU A 305 32.19 -16.65 -6.46
N VAL A 306 32.98 -17.39 -7.23
CA VAL A 306 33.66 -18.58 -6.73
C VAL A 306 34.58 -18.08 -5.61
N ALA A 307 34.22 -18.41 -4.37
CA ALA A 307 35.09 -18.14 -3.23
C ALA A 307 36.43 -18.86 -3.49
N SER A 308 37.47 -18.09 -3.72
CA SER A 308 38.84 -18.53 -3.86
C SER A 308 39.45 -18.80 -2.50
#